data_94d24e10bf438279e16ff335bef61a44
#
_entry.id   94d24e10bf438279e16ff335bef61a44
#
_cell.length_a   1.000
_cell.length_b   1.000
_cell.length_c   1.000
_cell.angle_alpha   90.00
_cell.angle_beta   90.00
_cell.angle_gamma   90.00
#
_symmetry.space_group_name_H-M   'P 1'
#
loop_
_entity.id
_entity.type
_entity.pdbx_description
1 polymer ?
#
loop_
_entity_poly.entity_id
_entity_poly.type
_entity_poly.pdbx_seq_one_letter_code
_entity_poly.pdbx_strand_id
1 'polypeptide(L)'
;MRKMKGLVFCALAVALLLGTVGVAAAADLVLMHDKGGNPDYRPFFDQMGAMAKSAIGVGFTQSPYPDTNAFQATVRAALPTNKAPDLFTWWSTYRMKDLIDAGLVADLTDLWDKHKAEYSQGLRDAFTFNGKVYGLADVVEYWGVWYNKDVFSKLNLKVPTTWAEFLKVCDTLKANGVTPMLQSVQQRWPTFIMFEEMVARQSPQLYVDLCAGKVKYSDPRIKKAFAVWADLIAKEYFTDPSTDIFADGPRLFSQGKIGMVPIGSWYLTQLMLGGVPEEKAGIFIMPPVNPAAGKVVIMEASPIVISAKAPNLAAAKKVADWWMGPQGNSAFAKLLNQYPANSKSDATFLPASKVAFAKLIKDGNYKVLNRYWEATPTPICEKAVDKFAEFILKPNTVDAVLADLDTIADEYWSKNK
;
A
#
# COMPACT_ATOMS: atom_id res chain seq x y z
N MET A 1 82.47 16.01 -56.19
CA MET A 1 82.29 17.49 -56.28
C MET A 1 80.80 17.83 -56.24
N ARG A 2 80.48 18.89 -55.51
CA ARG A 2 79.22 19.62 -55.38
C ARG A 2 78.13 19.05 -54.46
N LYS A 3 78.08 19.71 -53.29
CA LYS A 3 77.02 19.75 -52.27
C LYS A 3 75.77 20.44 -52.82
N MET A 4 74.59 19.97 -52.52
CA MET A 4 73.41 20.81 -52.48
C MET A 4 72.55 20.47 -51.29
N LYS A 5 72.30 21.54 -50.54
CA LYS A 5 71.52 21.54 -49.30
C LYS A 5 70.02 21.48 -49.63
N GLY A 6 69.28 20.60 -49.02
CA GLY A 6 67.83 20.58 -49.10
C GLY A 6 67.19 20.92 -47.72
N LEU A 7 66.35 21.94 -47.75
CA LEU A 7 65.64 22.51 -46.64
C LEU A 7 64.65 21.51 -46.01
N VAL A 8 64.69 21.40 -44.70
CA VAL A 8 63.70 20.67 -43.94
C VAL A 8 62.57 21.64 -43.61
N PHE A 9 61.34 21.36 -44.10
CA PHE A 9 60.12 22.02 -43.67
C PHE A 9 59.53 21.20 -42.52
N CYS A 10 59.56 21.74 -41.29
CA CYS A 10 58.78 21.23 -40.18
C CYS A 10 57.31 21.70 -40.32
N ALA A 11 56.40 20.80 -40.67
CA ALA A 11 54.99 21.02 -40.57
C ALA A 11 54.55 20.62 -39.19
N LEU A 12 54.17 21.59 -38.32
CA LEU A 12 53.56 21.37 -37.05
C LEU A 12 52.06 20.92 -37.30
N ALA A 13 51.77 19.65 -37.15
CA ALA A 13 50.39 19.16 -37.09
C ALA A 13 49.87 19.38 -35.68
N VAL A 14 49.08 20.42 -35.49
CA VAL A 14 48.25 20.60 -34.27
C VAL A 14 47.07 19.62 -34.35
N ALA A 15 47.16 18.48 -33.67
CA ALA A 15 46.07 17.59 -33.48
C ALA A 15 45.09 18.19 -32.43
N LEU A 16 43.99 18.76 -32.90
CA LEU A 16 42.84 19.08 -32.03
C LEU A 16 42.27 17.75 -31.50
N LEU A 17 42.62 17.38 -30.27
CA LEU A 17 41.91 16.39 -29.49
C LEU A 17 40.55 17.00 -29.08
N LEU A 18 39.55 16.85 -29.94
CA LEU A 18 38.14 16.94 -29.52
C LEU A 18 37.89 15.78 -28.59
N GLY A 19 38.08 16.02 -27.29
CA GLY A 19 37.62 15.12 -26.26
C GLY A 19 36.11 15.04 -26.36
N THR A 20 35.59 13.99 -26.96
CA THR A 20 34.19 13.60 -26.76
C THR A 20 34.08 13.29 -25.28
N VAL A 21 33.54 14.24 -24.51
CA VAL A 21 33.01 13.95 -23.20
C VAL A 21 31.84 12.96 -23.45
N GLY A 22 32.18 11.68 -23.44
CA GLY A 22 31.18 10.64 -23.39
C GLY A 22 30.36 10.91 -22.16
N VAL A 23 29.15 11.38 -22.35
CA VAL A 23 28.14 11.34 -21.27
C VAL A 23 27.97 9.85 -20.94
N ALA A 24 28.67 9.40 -19.90
CA ALA A 24 28.45 8.08 -19.38
C ALA A 24 26.95 7.98 -19.15
N ALA A 25 26.29 7.11 -19.90
CA ALA A 25 24.87 6.84 -19.67
C ALA A 25 24.77 6.45 -18.21
N ALA A 26 24.11 7.27 -17.40
CA ALA A 26 23.87 6.96 -16.00
C ALA A 26 23.22 5.57 -15.95
N ALA A 27 23.79 4.66 -15.16
CA ALA A 27 23.21 3.34 -14.98
C ALA A 27 21.75 3.52 -14.53
N ASP A 28 20.84 2.76 -15.13
CA ASP A 28 19.44 2.80 -14.72
C ASP A 28 19.35 2.43 -13.22
N LEU A 29 18.54 3.19 -12.48
CA LEU A 29 18.32 2.95 -11.07
C LEU A 29 17.64 1.60 -10.85
N VAL A 30 17.76 1.03 -9.65
CA VAL A 30 17.05 -0.18 -9.26
C VAL A 30 15.92 0.18 -8.30
N LEU A 31 14.68 -0.21 -8.66
CA LEU A 31 13.50 -0.14 -7.79
C LEU A 31 13.10 -1.54 -7.33
N MET A 32 13.20 -1.82 -6.03
CA MET A 32 12.68 -3.06 -5.42
C MET A 32 11.21 -2.90 -5.02
N HIS A 33 10.38 -3.93 -5.26
CA HIS A 33 8.97 -3.88 -4.89
C HIS A 33 8.38 -5.25 -4.54
N ASP A 34 7.31 -5.26 -3.74
CA ASP A 34 6.59 -6.42 -3.21
C ASP A 34 5.47 -6.95 -4.13
N LYS A 35 5.34 -6.44 -5.35
CA LYS A 35 4.25 -6.77 -6.27
C LYS A 35 4.60 -7.92 -7.23
N GLY A 36 5.70 -8.63 -7.00
CA GLY A 36 6.20 -9.67 -7.90
C GLY A 36 5.42 -10.98 -7.87
N GLY A 37 4.56 -11.19 -6.86
CA GLY A 37 3.68 -12.35 -6.77
C GLY A 37 2.63 -12.42 -7.88
N ASN A 38 2.24 -11.26 -8.43
CA ASN A 38 1.45 -11.20 -9.64
C ASN A 38 2.32 -10.71 -10.82
N PRO A 39 2.66 -11.57 -11.79
CA PRO A 39 3.49 -11.21 -12.93
C PRO A 39 2.95 -10.04 -13.76
N ASP A 40 1.63 -9.86 -13.77
CA ASP A 40 0.95 -8.82 -14.55
C ASP A 40 1.21 -7.39 -14.00
N TYR A 41 1.75 -7.28 -12.77
CA TYR A 41 2.18 -5.99 -12.21
C TYR A 41 3.54 -5.52 -12.74
N ARG A 42 4.39 -6.43 -13.21
CA ARG A 42 5.74 -6.09 -13.70
C ARG A 42 5.72 -5.03 -14.82
N PRO A 43 4.86 -5.15 -15.85
CA PRO A 43 4.80 -4.16 -16.92
C PRO A 43 4.53 -2.73 -16.43
N PHE A 44 3.84 -2.54 -15.31
CA PHE A 44 3.54 -1.20 -14.80
C PHE A 44 4.80 -0.48 -14.31
N PHE A 45 5.68 -1.18 -13.59
CA PHE A 45 6.94 -0.62 -13.13
C PHE A 45 7.94 -0.41 -14.27
N ASP A 46 7.98 -1.33 -15.26
CA ASP A 46 8.79 -1.17 -16.46
C ASP A 46 8.39 0.07 -17.28
N GLN A 47 7.07 0.25 -17.47
CA GLN A 47 6.53 1.43 -18.15
C GLN A 47 6.85 2.71 -17.38
N MET A 48 6.73 2.69 -16.04
CA MET A 48 7.04 3.86 -15.22
C MET A 48 8.52 4.25 -15.31
N GLY A 49 9.43 3.26 -15.27
CA GLY A 49 10.86 3.48 -15.46
C GLY A 49 11.18 4.08 -16.83
N ALA A 50 10.54 3.59 -17.89
CA ALA A 50 10.68 4.11 -19.25
C ALA A 50 10.12 5.54 -19.39
N MET A 51 8.97 5.84 -18.77
CA MET A 51 8.40 7.18 -18.75
C MET A 51 9.30 8.19 -18.04
N ALA A 52 9.88 7.82 -16.90
CA ALA A 52 10.87 8.64 -16.20
C ALA A 52 12.10 8.92 -17.10
N LYS A 53 12.62 7.87 -17.75
CA LYS A 53 13.77 8.01 -18.67
C LYS A 53 13.46 8.95 -19.83
N SER A 54 12.28 8.84 -20.40
CA SER A 54 11.83 9.74 -21.48
C SER A 54 11.67 11.19 -21.03
N ALA A 55 11.09 11.39 -19.82
CA ALA A 55 10.77 12.73 -19.32
C ALA A 55 11.97 13.49 -18.78
N ILE A 56 12.89 12.81 -18.09
CA ILE A 56 13.98 13.45 -17.33
C ILE A 56 15.37 12.87 -17.62
N GLY A 57 15.49 11.94 -18.57
CA GLY A 57 16.76 11.29 -18.94
C GLY A 57 17.28 10.26 -17.93
N VAL A 58 16.53 9.96 -16.87
CA VAL A 58 16.86 8.97 -15.84
C VAL A 58 15.68 8.02 -15.67
N GLY A 59 15.93 6.73 -15.82
CA GLY A 59 14.94 5.68 -15.61
C GLY A 59 15.33 4.74 -14.47
N PHE A 60 14.53 3.70 -14.28
CA PHE A 60 14.84 2.62 -13.35
C PHE A 60 14.40 1.27 -13.94
N THR A 61 15.05 0.21 -13.48
CA THR A 61 14.65 -1.17 -13.69
C THR A 61 14.03 -1.70 -12.39
N GLN A 62 13.05 -2.59 -12.53
CA GLN A 62 12.40 -3.17 -11.36
C GLN A 62 13.14 -4.42 -10.86
N SER A 63 13.03 -4.67 -9.54
CA SER A 63 13.43 -5.90 -8.87
C SER A 63 12.24 -6.42 -8.05
N PRO A 64 11.40 -7.31 -8.64
CA PRO A 64 10.17 -7.77 -8.00
C PRO A 64 10.41 -8.90 -7.01
N TYR A 65 9.65 -8.92 -5.93
CA TYR A 65 9.63 -10.00 -4.94
C TYR A 65 8.26 -10.68 -4.91
N PRO A 66 8.20 -12.01 -4.70
CA PRO A 66 6.97 -12.78 -4.86
C PRO A 66 5.95 -12.53 -3.75
N ASP A 67 6.43 -12.14 -2.56
CA ASP A 67 5.58 -11.88 -1.40
C ASP A 67 6.17 -10.80 -0.48
N THR A 68 5.31 -10.24 0.34
CA THR A 68 5.63 -9.15 1.27
C THR A 68 6.72 -9.52 2.29
N ASN A 69 6.77 -10.78 2.76
CA ASN A 69 7.75 -11.20 3.78
C ASN A 69 9.15 -11.31 3.19
N ALA A 70 9.29 -11.97 2.04
CA ALA A 70 10.55 -12.07 1.31
C ALA A 70 11.08 -10.68 0.92
N PHE A 71 10.19 -9.80 0.48
CA PHE A 71 10.51 -8.42 0.16
C PHE A 71 11.06 -7.66 1.37
N GLN A 72 10.34 -7.65 2.49
CA GLN A 72 10.76 -6.95 3.70
C GLN A 72 12.11 -7.45 4.20
N ALA A 73 12.31 -8.77 4.26
CA ALA A 73 13.57 -9.38 4.71
C ALA A 73 14.73 -8.94 3.81
N THR A 74 14.54 -8.98 2.49
CA THR A 74 15.59 -8.61 1.53
C THR A 74 15.94 -7.13 1.61
N VAL A 75 14.95 -6.24 1.63
CA VAL A 75 15.17 -4.79 1.74
C VAL A 75 15.94 -4.47 3.03
N ARG A 76 15.48 -4.99 4.18
CA ARG A 76 16.16 -4.78 5.47
C ARG A 76 17.61 -5.27 5.48
N ALA A 77 17.88 -6.40 4.84
CA ALA A 77 19.23 -6.94 4.73
C ALA A 77 20.12 -6.12 3.76
N ALA A 78 19.55 -5.59 2.68
CA ALA A 78 20.29 -4.85 1.67
C ALA A 78 20.61 -3.41 2.09
N LEU A 79 19.67 -2.69 2.71
CA LEU A 79 19.77 -1.25 3.04
C LEU A 79 21.07 -0.82 3.76
N PRO A 80 21.60 -1.56 4.77
CA PRO A 80 22.84 -1.17 5.44
C PRO A 80 24.10 -1.41 4.61
N THR A 81 24.01 -2.07 3.45
CA THR A 81 25.13 -2.53 2.65
C THR A 81 25.30 -1.70 1.36
N ASN A 82 26.33 -2.02 0.57
CA ASN A 82 26.53 -1.48 -0.78
C ASN A 82 25.60 -2.11 -1.84
N LYS A 83 24.69 -3.01 -1.43
CA LYS A 83 23.65 -3.60 -2.28
C LYS A 83 22.27 -2.94 -2.05
N ALA A 84 22.25 -1.81 -1.33
CA ALA A 84 21.01 -1.05 -1.15
C ALA A 84 20.42 -0.68 -2.53
N PRO A 85 19.11 -0.87 -2.76
CA PRO A 85 18.46 -0.39 -3.97
C PRO A 85 18.48 1.13 -4.01
N ASP A 86 18.33 1.73 -5.19
CA ASP A 86 18.15 3.19 -5.28
C ASP A 86 16.79 3.60 -4.73
N LEU A 87 15.74 2.86 -5.12
CA LEU A 87 14.35 3.07 -4.72
C LEU A 87 13.74 1.75 -4.27
N PHE A 88 12.74 1.84 -3.39
CA PHE A 88 11.93 0.68 -3.03
C PHE A 88 10.53 1.10 -2.56
N THR A 89 9.52 0.25 -2.78
CA THR A 89 8.19 0.42 -2.19
C THR A 89 8.26 0.16 -0.70
N TRP A 90 7.43 0.85 0.10
CA TRP A 90 7.34 0.60 1.53
C TRP A 90 5.97 1.02 2.06
N TRP A 91 5.84 1.10 3.37
CA TRP A 91 4.64 1.53 4.09
C TRP A 91 4.96 2.73 4.96
N SER A 92 3.98 3.59 5.18
CA SER A 92 4.13 4.84 5.94
C SER A 92 4.17 4.63 7.46
N THR A 93 4.25 5.72 8.20
CA THR A 93 4.17 5.81 9.66
C THR A 93 5.10 4.83 10.39
N TYR A 94 4.61 4.01 11.33
CA TYR A 94 5.47 3.11 12.12
C TYR A 94 6.27 2.10 11.29
N ARG A 95 5.77 1.72 10.11
CA ARG A 95 6.50 0.80 9.23
C ARG A 95 7.79 1.40 8.67
N MET A 96 7.84 2.72 8.51
CA MET A 96 9.03 3.41 8.03
C MET A 96 9.96 3.85 9.18
N LYS A 97 9.38 4.02 10.38
CA LYS A 97 10.09 4.58 11.53
C LYS A 97 11.39 3.84 11.88
N ASP A 98 11.37 2.52 11.90
CA ASP A 98 12.56 1.72 12.22
C ASP A 98 13.69 1.85 11.19
N LEU A 99 13.34 2.04 9.90
CA LEU A 99 14.33 2.32 8.85
C LEU A 99 14.90 3.73 8.98
N ILE A 100 14.07 4.70 9.39
CA ILE A 100 14.49 6.09 9.62
C ILE A 100 15.41 6.18 10.84
N ASP A 101 15.01 5.57 11.96
CA ASP A 101 15.79 5.54 13.20
C ASP A 101 17.17 4.88 13.00
N ALA A 102 17.25 3.90 12.10
CA ALA A 102 18.50 3.27 11.69
C ALA A 102 19.30 4.07 10.65
N GLY A 103 18.82 5.23 10.18
CA GLY A 103 19.49 6.06 9.18
C GLY A 103 19.59 5.42 7.78
N LEU A 104 18.64 4.54 7.44
CA LEU A 104 18.69 3.73 6.22
C LEU A 104 17.95 4.36 5.03
N VAL A 105 17.19 5.43 5.26
CA VAL A 105 16.36 6.10 4.25
C VAL A 105 16.76 7.56 4.09
N ALA A 106 16.64 8.07 2.87
CA ALA A 106 17.04 9.43 2.52
C ALA A 106 15.99 10.45 2.94
N ASP A 107 16.45 11.60 3.41
CA ASP A 107 15.65 12.79 3.69
C ASP A 107 15.18 13.42 2.37
N LEU A 108 13.88 13.65 2.21
CA LEU A 108 13.22 14.24 1.05
C LEU A 108 12.49 15.54 1.39
N THR A 109 12.80 16.17 2.52
CA THR A 109 12.14 17.39 3.00
C THR A 109 12.15 18.50 1.95
N ASP A 110 13.27 18.69 1.25
CA ASP A 110 13.46 19.65 0.17
C ASP A 110 12.49 19.43 -1.00
N LEU A 111 12.24 18.17 -1.39
CA LEU A 111 11.28 17.83 -2.43
C LEU A 111 9.83 18.09 -1.97
N TRP A 112 9.51 17.73 -0.74
CA TRP A 112 8.19 17.99 -0.16
C TRP A 112 7.91 19.49 -0.01
N ASP A 113 8.91 20.29 0.32
CA ASP A 113 8.78 21.75 0.38
C ASP A 113 8.55 22.36 -1.02
N LYS A 114 9.18 21.82 -2.05
CA LYS A 114 8.96 22.19 -3.44
C LYS A 114 7.51 21.89 -3.88
N HIS A 115 6.97 20.74 -3.51
CA HIS A 115 5.64 20.27 -3.90
C HIS A 115 4.54 20.55 -2.86
N LYS A 116 4.82 21.35 -1.80
CA LYS A 116 3.91 21.54 -0.64
C LYS A 116 2.47 21.95 -0.98
N ALA A 117 2.27 22.69 -2.08
CA ALA A 117 0.94 23.15 -2.51
C ALA A 117 0.15 22.06 -3.29
N GLU A 118 0.72 20.90 -3.49
CA GLU A 118 0.18 19.81 -4.30
C GLU A 118 -0.28 18.61 -3.48
N TYR A 119 0.13 18.55 -2.22
CA TYR A 119 -0.17 17.46 -1.29
C TYR A 119 -0.89 17.97 -0.04
N SER A 120 -1.78 17.14 0.52
CA SER A 120 -2.44 17.48 1.79
C SER A 120 -1.45 17.44 2.96
N GLN A 121 -1.69 18.27 3.99
CA GLN A 121 -0.88 18.25 5.21
C GLN A 121 -0.91 16.88 5.89
N GLY A 122 -2.07 16.24 5.98
CA GLY A 122 -2.18 14.90 6.59
C GLY A 122 -1.36 13.84 5.88
N LEU A 123 -1.21 13.93 4.55
CA LEU A 123 -0.34 13.03 3.81
C LEU A 123 1.14 13.31 4.08
N ARG A 124 1.54 14.59 4.14
CA ARG A 124 2.90 14.98 4.54
C ARG A 124 3.23 14.47 5.95
N ASP A 125 2.29 14.62 6.89
CA ASP A 125 2.46 14.18 8.28
C ASP A 125 2.68 12.66 8.40
N ALA A 126 2.04 11.87 7.54
CA ALA A 126 2.24 10.41 7.50
C ALA A 126 3.67 9.98 7.15
N PHE A 127 4.45 10.85 6.53
CA PHE A 127 5.85 10.63 6.15
C PHE A 127 6.83 11.49 6.95
N THR A 128 6.35 12.30 7.93
CA THR A 128 7.18 13.20 8.72
C THR A 128 7.62 12.54 10.03
N PHE A 129 8.93 12.53 10.26
CA PHE A 129 9.55 12.02 11.47
C PHE A 129 10.64 13.00 11.94
N ASN A 130 10.59 13.41 13.20
CA ASN A 130 11.56 14.34 13.78
C ASN A 130 11.77 15.62 12.94
N GLY A 131 10.69 16.14 12.37
CA GLY A 131 10.71 17.36 11.54
C GLY A 131 11.22 17.18 10.12
N LYS A 132 11.58 15.96 9.69
CA LYS A 132 12.01 15.62 8.34
C LYS A 132 11.02 14.73 7.64
N VAL A 133 10.96 14.81 6.32
CA VAL A 133 10.01 14.03 5.51
C VAL A 133 10.76 12.97 4.71
N TYR A 134 10.28 11.72 4.76
CA TYR A 134 10.89 10.56 4.12
C TYR A 134 9.89 9.87 3.20
N GLY A 135 10.36 9.40 2.05
CA GLY A 135 9.52 8.79 1.04
C GLY A 135 8.69 9.79 0.22
N LEU A 136 8.32 9.41 -0.97
CA LEU A 136 7.35 10.13 -1.79
C LEU A 136 6.01 9.39 -1.76
N ALA A 137 4.91 10.14 -1.67
CA ALA A 137 3.58 9.57 -1.80
C ALA A 137 3.33 9.22 -3.27
N ASP A 138 3.18 7.92 -3.55
CA ASP A 138 2.88 7.45 -4.91
C ASP A 138 1.38 7.46 -5.18
N VAL A 139 0.59 6.85 -4.30
CA VAL A 139 -0.88 6.75 -4.38
C VAL A 139 -1.49 6.82 -2.98
N VAL A 140 -2.78 7.11 -2.93
CA VAL A 140 -3.60 7.03 -1.71
C VAL A 140 -4.75 6.07 -1.98
N GLU A 141 -5.02 5.17 -1.05
CA GLU A 141 -6.11 4.22 -1.18
C GLU A 141 -7.00 4.21 0.06
N TYR A 142 -8.28 3.96 -0.15
CA TYR A 142 -9.26 3.84 0.92
C TYR A 142 -9.76 2.41 1.03
N TRP A 143 -10.08 1.98 2.23
CA TRP A 143 -10.54 0.63 2.50
C TRP A 143 -12.07 0.57 2.50
N GLY A 144 -12.59 -0.46 1.85
CA GLY A 144 -14.02 -0.68 1.71
C GLY A 144 -14.32 -2.15 1.45
N VAL A 145 -15.52 -2.40 0.96
CA VAL A 145 -15.98 -3.74 0.61
C VAL A 145 -16.30 -3.76 -0.87
N TRP A 146 -15.47 -4.44 -1.66
CA TRP A 146 -15.78 -4.73 -3.04
C TRP A 146 -16.92 -5.73 -3.10
N TYR A 147 -17.89 -5.54 -4.00
CA TYR A 147 -18.99 -6.48 -4.18
C TYR A 147 -19.22 -6.78 -5.66
N ASN A 148 -19.64 -8.01 -5.94
CA ASN A 148 -19.97 -8.48 -7.27
C ASN A 148 -21.37 -8.00 -7.66
N LYS A 149 -21.44 -7.03 -8.59
CA LYS A 149 -22.71 -6.44 -9.03
C LYS A 149 -23.64 -7.44 -9.69
N ASP A 150 -23.12 -8.43 -10.43
CA ASP A 150 -23.94 -9.45 -11.07
C ASP A 150 -24.61 -10.36 -10.01
N VAL A 151 -23.87 -10.74 -8.98
CA VAL A 151 -24.41 -11.53 -7.84
C VAL A 151 -25.45 -10.72 -7.10
N PHE A 152 -25.16 -9.45 -6.77
CA PHE A 152 -26.11 -8.58 -6.08
C PHE A 152 -27.39 -8.37 -6.89
N SER A 153 -27.25 -8.13 -8.19
CA SER A 153 -28.40 -7.97 -9.11
C SER A 153 -29.24 -9.24 -9.18
N LYS A 154 -28.59 -10.40 -9.38
CA LYS A 154 -29.27 -11.72 -9.46
C LYS A 154 -30.08 -12.03 -8.20
N LEU A 155 -29.59 -11.65 -7.04
CA LEU A 155 -30.22 -11.90 -5.74
C LEU A 155 -31.07 -10.73 -5.22
N ASN A 156 -31.29 -9.69 -6.04
CA ASN A 156 -32.00 -8.46 -5.65
C ASN A 156 -31.43 -7.80 -4.39
N LEU A 157 -30.12 -7.89 -4.19
CA LEU A 157 -29.44 -7.27 -3.05
C LEU A 157 -29.17 -5.78 -3.31
N LYS A 158 -29.29 -4.99 -2.26
CA LYS A 158 -28.87 -3.58 -2.24
C LYS A 158 -27.59 -3.44 -1.44
N VAL A 159 -26.81 -2.41 -1.76
CA VAL A 159 -25.64 -2.03 -0.96
C VAL A 159 -26.10 -1.68 0.46
N PRO A 160 -25.59 -2.37 1.50
CA PRO A 160 -26.03 -2.15 2.87
C PRO A 160 -25.53 -0.82 3.44
N THR A 161 -26.37 -0.12 4.16
CA THR A 161 -26.07 1.15 4.84
C THR A 161 -26.05 1.02 6.36
N THR A 162 -26.60 -0.07 6.88
CA THR A 162 -26.61 -0.42 8.30
C THR A 162 -26.01 -1.80 8.53
N TRP A 163 -25.54 -2.05 9.75
CA TRP A 163 -25.00 -3.36 10.13
C TRP A 163 -26.04 -4.50 9.98
N ALA A 164 -27.29 -4.23 10.32
CA ALA A 164 -28.36 -5.20 10.15
C ALA A 164 -28.62 -5.56 8.69
N GLU A 165 -28.57 -4.56 7.78
CA GLU A 165 -28.65 -4.81 6.35
C GLU A 165 -27.44 -5.59 5.84
N PHE A 166 -26.23 -5.30 6.36
CA PHE A 166 -25.00 -6.03 6.01
C PHE A 166 -25.10 -7.52 6.37
N LEU A 167 -25.59 -7.83 7.58
CA LEU A 167 -25.82 -9.22 8.00
C LEU A 167 -26.87 -9.89 7.11
N LYS A 168 -27.97 -9.20 6.76
CA LYS A 168 -28.99 -9.74 5.85
C LYS A 168 -28.43 -10.03 4.45
N VAL A 169 -27.53 -9.19 3.94
CA VAL A 169 -26.80 -9.44 2.68
C VAL A 169 -25.99 -10.73 2.82
N CYS A 170 -25.22 -10.90 3.90
CA CYS A 170 -24.44 -12.11 4.15
C CYS A 170 -25.33 -13.37 4.23
N ASP A 171 -26.45 -13.31 4.98
CA ASP A 171 -27.40 -14.41 5.07
C ASP A 171 -27.95 -14.80 3.69
N THR A 172 -28.33 -13.80 2.89
CA THR A 172 -28.91 -14.05 1.55
C THR A 172 -27.88 -14.66 0.62
N LEU A 173 -26.64 -14.17 0.63
CA LEU A 173 -25.54 -14.74 -0.17
C LEU A 173 -25.32 -16.21 0.21
N LYS A 174 -25.15 -16.50 1.49
CA LYS A 174 -24.94 -17.86 2.01
C LYS A 174 -26.09 -18.80 1.65
N ALA A 175 -27.33 -18.38 1.84
CA ALA A 175 -28.52 -19.18 1.50
C ALA A 175 -28.64 -19.51 0.01
N ASN A 176 -27.95 -18.77 -0.85
CA ASN A 176 -27.90 -19.00 -2.30
C ASN A 176 -26.56 -19.64 -2.77
N GLY A 177 -25.77 -20.21 -1.85
CA GLY A 177 -24.54 -20.92 -2.18
C GLY A 177 -23.38 -20.02 -2.59
N VAL A 178 -23.45 -18.73 -2.24
CA VAL A 178 -22.37 -17.76 -2.45
C VAL A 178 -21.72 -17.46 -1.10
N THR A 179 -20.40 -17.69 -0.98
CA THR A 179 -19.66 -17.29 0.22
C THR A 179 -19.72 -15.76 0.38
N PRO A 180 -20.21 -15.24 1.52
CA PRO A 180 -20.37 -13.81 1.68
C PRO A 180 -19.09 -12.99 1.51
N MET A 181 -17.99 -13.38 2.15
CA MET A 181 -16.77 -12.58 2.20
C MET A 181 -15.50 -13.38 2.01
N LEU A 182 -14.50 -12.76 1.40
CA LEU A 182 -13.12 -13.25 1.40
C LEU A 182 -12.47 -12.97 2.75
N GLN A 183 -11.81 -13.96 3.33
CA GLN A 183 -10.85 -13.85 4.43
C GLN A 183 -9.69 -14.80 4.18
N SER A 184 -8.48 -14.44 4.62
CA SER A 184 -7.26 -15.24 4.39
C SER A 184 -6.30 -15.14 5.56
N VAL A 185 -5.57 -16.22 5.84
CA VAL A 185 -4.37 -16.22 6.69
C VAL A 185 -3.08 -16.30 5.87
N GLN A 186 -3.20 -16.46 4.54
CA GLN A 186 -2.04 -16.47 3.65
C GLN A 186 -1.34 -15.11 3.67
N GLN A 187 0.00 -15.11 3.54
CA GLN A 187 0.83 -13.91 3.60
C GLN A 187 0.75 -13.12 4.92
N ARG A 188 0.09 -13.64 5.96
CA ARG A 188 -0.05 -13.09 7.32
C ARG A 188 -0.84 -11.77 7.39
N TRP A 189 -0.45 -10.74 6.64
CA TRP A 189 -1.04 -9.40 6.72
C TRP A 189 -2.58 -9.34 6.52
N PRO A 190 -3.24 -10.16 5.70
CA PRO A 190 -4.69 -10.04 5.53
C PRO A 190 -5.49 -10.29 6.82
N THR A 191 -4.87 -10.92 7.81
CA THR A 191 -5.52 -11.25 9.08
C THR A 191 -5.95 -10.03 9.90
N PHE A 192 -5.29 -8.87 9.72
CA PHE A 192 -5.69 -7.65 10.42
C PHE A 192 -6.95 -7.00 9.84
N ILE A 193 -7.37 -7.33 8.61
CA ILE A 193 -8.45 -6.63 7.88
C ILE A 193 -9.74 -6.58 8.69
N MET A 194 -10.23 -7.74 9.10
CA MET A 194 -11.49 -7.78 9.88
C MET A 194 -11.30 -7.25 11.29
N PHE A 195 -10.10 -7.41 11.89
CA PHE A 195 -9.79 -6.82 13.19
C PHE A 195 -9.93 -5.29 13.16
N GLU A 196 -9.25 -4.62 12.22
CA GLU A 196 -9.31 -3.16 12.14
C GLU A 196 -10.71 -2.65 11.85
N GLU A 197 -11.44 -3.32 10.93
CA GLU A 197 -12.81 -2.96 10.63
C GLU A 197 -13.71 -3.12 11.85
N MET A 198 -13.67 -4.22 12.58
CA MET A 198 -14.52 -4.45 13.75
C MET A 198 -14.23 -3.43 14.87
N VAL A 199 -12.98 -3.12 15.14
CA VAL A 199 -12.62 -2.13 16.17
C VAL A 199 -13.00 -0.71 15.74
N ALA A 200 -12.66 -0.31 14.51
CA ALA A 200 -12.97 1.03 14.00
C ALA A 200 -14.48 1.26 13.88
N ARG A 201 -15.26 0.24 13.45
CA ARG A 201 -16.72 0.28 13.34
C ARG A 201 -17.44 0.21 14.69
N GLN A 202 -16.75 -0.24 15.74
CA GLN A 202 -17.23 -0.17 17.12
C GLN A 202 -17.01 1.22 17.71
N SER A 203 -15.79 1.77 17.56
CA SER A 203 -15.42 3.12 17.99
C SER A 203 -14.14 3.56 17.32
N PRO A 204 -14.15 4.64 16.50
CA PRO A 204 -12.95 5.19 15.88
C PRO A 204 -11.90 5.65 16.89
N GLN A 205 -12.33 6.19 18.03
CA GLN A 205 -11.42 6.65 19.07
C GLN A 205 -10.74 5.48 19.79
N LEU A 206 -11.49 4.40 20.04
CA LEU A 206 -10.93 3.16 20.59
C LEU A 206 -9.82 2.59 19.71
N TYR A 207 -10.03 2.59 18.38
CA TYR A 207 -9.05 2.14 17.41
C TYR A 207 -7.77 3.00 17.48
N VAL A 208 -7.90 4.32 17.48
CA VAL A 208 -6.76 5.24 17.58
C VAL A 208 -6.01 5.05 18.90
N ASP A 209 -6.72 4.92 20.02
CA ASP A 209 -6.14 4.76 21.34
C ASP A 209 -5.43 3.40 21.50
N LEU A 210 -5.96 2.35 20.89
CA LEU A 210 -5.34 1.04 20.83
C LEU A 210 -4.01 1.08 20.07
N CYS A 211 -4.01 1.62 18.85
CA CYS A 211 -2.82 1.75 18.02
C CYS A 211 -1.73 2.61 18.68
N ALA A 212 -2.13 3.58 19.50
CA ALA A 212 -1.23 4.45 20.26
C ALA A 212 -0.79 3.87 21.62
N GLY A 213 -1.19 2.65 21.96
CA GLY A 213 -0.85 2.00 23.24
C GLY A 213 -1.52 2.62 24.48
N LYS A 214 -2.59 3.39 24.31
CA LYS A 214 -3.37 3.98 25.41
C LYS A 214 -4.42 3.03 25.97
N VAL A 215 -4.76 2.01 25.23
CA VAL A 215 -5.75 0.99 25.55
C VAL A 215 -5.12 -0.37 25.33
N LYS A 216 -5.43 -1.34 26.17
CA LYS A 216 -4.99 -2.72 26.02
C LYS A 216 -5.87 -3.50 25.05
N TYR A 217 -5.32 -4.55 24.46
CA TYR A 217 -6.10 -5.47 23.61
C TYR A 217 -7.16 -6.22 24.42
N SER A 218 -6.92 -6.49 25.71
CA SER A 218 -7.90 -7.09 26.62
C SER A 218 -9.02 -6.15 27.09
N ASP A 219 -9.04 -4.88 26.65
CA ASP A 219 -10.13 -3.95 26.96
C ASP A 219 -11.48 -4.58 26.55
N PRO A 220 -12.52 -4.54 27.43
CA PRO A 220 -13.82 -5.15 27.12
C PRO A 220 -14.45 -4.69 25.82
N ARG A 221 -14.14 -3.46 25.34
CA ARG A 221 -14.65 -2.94 24.07
C ARG A 221 -13.94 -3.59 22.88
N ILE A 222 -12.64 -3.92 22.99
CA ILE A 222 -11.90 -4.69 21.98
C ILE A 222 -12.41 -6.13 21.96
N LYS A 223 -12.58 -6.75 23.14
CA LYS A 223 -13.17 -8.09 23.24
C LYS A 223 -14.55 -8.16 22.58
N LYS A 224 -15.38 -7.10 22.70
CA LYS A 224 -16.66 -7.01 22.00
C LYS A 224 -16.49 -7.00 20.47
N ALA A 225 -15.47 -6.33 19.93
CA ALA A 225 -15.17 -6.36 18.50
C ALA A 225 -14.78 -7.78 18.03
N PHE A 226 -13.97 -8.50 18.80
CA PHE A 226 -13.66 -9.92 18.55
C PHE A 226 -14.90 -10.82 18.62
N ALA A 227 -15.82 -10.56 19.54
CA ALA A 227 -17.07 -11.33 19.64
C ALA A 227 -17.93 -11.17 18.36
N VAL A 228 -18.00 -9.96 17.79
CA VAL A 228 -18.68 -9.74 16.51
C VAL A 228 -17.98 -10.52 15.40
N TRP A 229 -16.65 -10.47 15.33
CA TRP A 229 -15.89 -11.21 14.32
C TRP A 229 -16.05 -12.73 14.47
N ALA A 230 -16.02 -13.25 15.72
CA ALA A 230 -16.30 -14.67 16.00
C ALA A 230 -17.68 -15.10 15.53
N ASP A 231 -18.71 -14.26 15.71
CA ASP A 231 -20.07 -14.53 15.22
C ASP A 231 -20.11 -14.65 13.68
N LEU A 232 -19.40 -13.76 12.97
CA LEU A 232 -19.31 -13.84 11.50
C LEU A 232 -18.60 -15.13 11.05
N ILE A 233 -17.55 -15.56 11.76
CA ILE A 233 -16.85 -16.84 11.51
C ILE A 233 -17.77 -18.02 11.79
N ALA A 234 -18.45 -18.03 12.93
CA ALA A 234 -19.36 -19.10 13.32
C ALA A 234 -20.55 -19.24 12.37
N LYS A 235 -20.97 -18.14 11.74
CA LYS A 235 -21.97 -18.13 10.68
C LYS A 235 -21.41 -18.57 9.31
N GLU A 236 -20.13 -18.93 9.23
CA GLU A 236 -19.47 -19.37 8.00
C GLU A 236 -19.62 -18.33 6.85
N TYR A 237 -19.47 -17.05 7.16
CA TYR A 237 -19.55 -15.99 6.16
C TYR A 237 -18.25 -15.77 5.38
N PHE A 238 -17.19 -16.47 5.74
CA PHE A 238 -15.87 -16.30 5.12
C PHE A 238 -15.48 -17.51 4.25
N THR A 239 -14.58 -17.26 3.31
CA THR A 239 -13.87 -18.33 2.59
C THR A 239 -13.04 -19.17 3.56
N ASP A 240 -12.60 -20.34 3.09
CA ASP A 240 -11.57 -21.10 3.81
C ASP A 240 -10.36 -20.20 4.09
N PRO A 241 -9.80 -20.22 5.33
CA PRO A 241 -8.67 -19.36 5.69
C PRO A 241 -7.42 -19.53 4.83
N SER A 242 -7.25 -20.69 4.16
CA SER A 242 -6.15 -20.95 3.23
C SER A 242 -6.31 -20.30 1.85
N THR A 243 -7.47 -19.67 1.56
CA THR A 243 -7.74 -18.98 0.30
C THR A 243 -6.74 -17.84 0.08
N ASP A 244 -5.98 -17.86 -1.01
CA ASP A 244 -5.08 -16.76 -1.34
C ASP A 244 -5.84 -15.57 -1.95
N ILE A 245 -5.60 -14.38 -1.41
CA ILE A 245 -6.33 -13.17 -1.83
C ILE A 245 -5.98 -12.71 -3.24
N PHE A 246 -4.79 -13.04 -3.74
CA PHE A 246 -4.33 -12.64 -5.08
C PHE A 246 -4.58 -13.71 -6.13
N ALA A 247 -4.28 -14.98 -5.81
CA ALA A 247 -4.45 -16.08 -6.74
C ALA A 247 -5.91 -16.57 -6.82
N ASP A 248 -6.57 -16.76 -5.67
CA ASP A 248 -7.93 -17.30 -5.63
C ASP A 248 -9.01 -16.23 -5.62
N GLY A 249 -8.79 -15.13 -4.91
CA GLY A 249 -9.81 -14.10 -4.69
C GLY A 249 -10.43 -13.57 -5.97
N PRO A 250 -9.66 -13.07 -6.96
CA PRO A 250 -10.20 -12.56 -8.22
C PRO A 250 -10.96 -13.64 -9.01
N ARG A 251 -10.45 -14.87 -9.03
CA ARG A 251 -11.09 -16.01 -9.72
C ARG A 251 -12.43 -16.38 -9.07
N LEU A 252 -12.47 -16.49 -7.74
CA LEU A 252 -13.71 -16.79 -7.01
C LEU A 252 -14.74 -15.66 -7.19
N PHE A 253 -14.28 -14.40 -7.20
CA PHE A 253 -15.13 -13.24 -7.43
C PHE A 253 -15.72 -13.25 -8.86
N SER A 254 -14.89 -13.48 -9.90
CA SER A 254 -15.34 -13.53 -11.29
C SER A 254 -16.36 -14.65 -11.55
N GLN A 255 -16.22 -15.77 -10.82
CA GLN A 255 -17.16 -16.91 -10.89
C GLN A 255 -18.44 -16.70 -10.06
N GLY A 256 -18.56 -15.58 -9.34
CA GLY A 256 -19.68 -15.33 -8.44
C GLY A 256 -19.73 -16.27 -7.23
N LYS A 257 -18.61 -16.93 -6.88
CA LYS A 257 -18.52 -17.83 -5.71
C LYS A 257 -18.33 -17.10 -4.40
N ILE A 258 -17.80 -15.88 -4.45
CA ILE A 258 -17.78 -14.93 -3.33
C ILE A 258 -18.55 -13.67 -3.71
N GLY A 259 -19.33 -13.15 -2.76
CA GLY A 259 -20.13 -11.95 -2.97
C GLY A 259 -19.40 -10.65 -2.72
N MET A 260 -18.50 -10.65 -1.73
CA MET A 260 -17.83 -9.44 -1.24
C MET A 260 -16.36 -9.69 -0.88
N VAL A 261 -15.54 -8.63 -0.96
CA VAL A 261 -14.13 -8.64 -0.56
C VAL A 261 -13.84 -7.37 0.25
N PRO A 262 -13.76 -7.46 1.59
CA PRO A 262 -13.29 -6.37 2.45
C PRO A 262 -11.79 -6.17 2.24
N ILE A 263 -11.39 -5.06 1.59
CA ILE A 263 -9.99 -4.77 1.27
C ILE A 263 -9.84 -3.34 0.72
N GLY A 264 -8.60 -2.88 0.52
CA GLY A 264 -8.30 -1.59 -0.07
C GLY A 264 -8.84 -1.41 -1.49
N SER A 265 -9.12 -0.17 -1.86
CA SER A 265 -9.66 0.17 -3.18
C SER A 265 -8.70 -0.15 -4.34
N TRP A 266 -7.43 -0.38 -4.06
CA TRP A 266 -6.42 -0.89 -5.01
C TRP A 266 -6.74 -2.29 -5.55
N TYR A 267 -7.57 -3.06 -4.86
CA TYR A 267 -7.88 -4.44 -5.26
C TYR A 267 -8.66 -4.54 -6.57
N LEU A 268 -9.26 -3.43 -7.05
CA LEU A 268 -9.89 -3.40 -8.37
C LEU A 268 -8.93 -3.85 -9.48
N THR A 269 -7.67 -3.42 -9.42
CA THR A 269 -6.65 -3.83 -10.40
C THR A 269 -6.45 -5.36 -10.36
N GLN A 270 -6.45 -5.97 -9.17
CA GLN A 270 -6.37 -7.42 -9.04
C GLN A 270 -7.60 -8.12 -9.63
N LEU A 271 -8.79 -7.58 -9.37
CA LEU A 271 -10.03 -8.10 -9.95
C LEU A 271 -9.99 -8.04 -11.47
N MET A 272 -9.55 -6.92 -12.05
CA MET A 272 -9.44 -6.73 -13.50
C MET A 272 -8.40 -7.68 -14.12
N LEU A 273 -7.24 -7.84 -13.51
CA LEU A 273 -6.22 -8.82 -13.93
C LEU A 273 -6.75 -10.26 -13.84
N GLY A 274 -7.62 -10.53 -12.89
CA GLY A 274 -8.34 -11.80 -12.75
C GLY A 274 -9.54 -11.97 -13.69
N GLY A 275 -9.71 -11.06 -14.66
CA GLY A 275 -10.75 -11.14 -15.69
C GLY A 275 -12.12 -10.59 -15.28
N VAL A 276 -12.20 -9.80 -14.20
CA VAL A 276 -13.45 -9.12 -13.80
C VAL A 276 -13.54 -7.78 -14.53
N PRO A 277 -14.57 -7.55 -15.38
CA PRO A 277 -14.81 -6.24 -15.96
C PRO A 277 -15.04 -5.19 -14.86
N GLU A 278 -14.48 -3.98 -15.03
CA GLU A 278 -14.56 -2.91 -14.05
C GLU A 278 -15.99 -2.58 -13.64
N GLU A 279 -16.89 -2.51 -14.60
CA GLU A 279 -18.30 -2.19 -14.40
C GLU A 279 -19.05 -3.23 -13.55
N LYS A 280 -18.52 -4.44 -13.39
CA LYS A 280 -19.08 -5.52 -12.56
C LYS A 280 -18.62 -5.50 -11.12
N ALA A 281 -17.60 -4.72 -10.79
CA ALA A 281 -17.18 -4.50 -9.44
C ALA A 281 -17.77 -3.19 -8.89
N GLY A 282 -18.38 -3.25 -7.70
CA GLY A 282 -18.79 -2.07 -6.94
C GLY A 282 -18.05 -2.04 -5.62
N ILE A 283 -17.96 -0.87 -4.99
CA ILE A 283 -17.34 -0.73 -3.67
C ILE A 283 -18.23 0.11 -2.76
N PHE A 284 -18.31 -0.26 -1.49
CA PHE A 284 -19.00 0.52 -0.45
C PHE A 284 -18.18 0.53 0.84
N ILE A 285 -18.51 1.42 1.75
CA ILE A 285 -17.89 1.47 3.09
C ILE A 285 -18.67 0.53 4.02
N MET A 286 -17.96 -0.37 4.70
CA MET A 286 -18.58 -1.27 5.69
C MET A 286 -19.38 -0.46 6.72
N PRO A 287 -20.66 -0.78 6.95
CA PRO A 287 -21.49 -0.05 7.92
C PRO A 287 -20.94 -0.16 9.35
N PRO A 288 -21.18 0.85 10.20
CA PRO A 288 -20.76 0.78 11.59
C PRO A 288 -21.49 -0.34 12.35
N VAL A 289 -20.73 -1.15 13.08
CA VAL A 289 -21.28 -2.15 14.03
C VAL A 289 -22.03 -1.46 15.15
N ASN A 290 -21.46 -0.37 15.67
CA ASN A 290 -22.12 0.53 16.61
C ASN A 290 -22.52 1.81 15.87
N PRO A 291 -23.82 2.13 15.74
CA PRO A 291 -24.26 3.35 15.07
C PRO A 291 -23.63 4.64 15.62
N ALA A 292 -23.29 4.67 16.91
CA ALA A 292 -22.64 5.81 17.54
C ALA A 292 -21.17 6.01 17.09
N ALA A 293 -20.55 5.02 16.42
CA ALA A 293 -19.21 5.17 15.83
C ALA A 293 -19.17 6.22 14.71
N GLY A 294 -20.33 6.50 14.08
CA GLY A 294 -20.41 7.44 12.98
C GLY A 294 -19.80 6.92 11.70
N LYS A 295 -19.46 7.84 10.80
CA LYS A 295 -18.89 7.53 9.50
C LYS A 295 -17.36 7.46 9.56
N VAL A 296 -16.80 6.30 9.25
CA VAL A 296 -15.36 6.03 9.30
C VAL A 296 -14.91 5.41 7.99
N VAL A 297 -13.72 5.79 7.54
CA VAL A 297 -13.02 5.12 6.43
C VAL A 297 -11.57 4.91 6.82
N ILE A 298 -11.04 3.73 6.50
CA ILE A 298 -9.62 3.41 6.65
C ILE A 298 -8.89 3.80 5.39
N MET A 299 -7.70 4.37 5.55
CA MET A 299 -6.84 4.86 4.47
C MET A 299 -5.45 4.24 4.61
N GLU A 300 -4.83 3.99 3.48
CA GLU A 300 -3.39 3.74 3.38
C GLU A 300 -2.75 4.72 2.41
N ALA A 301 -1.51 5.08 2.70
CA ALA A 301 -0.63 5.81 1.80
C ALA A 301 0.67 5.02 1.68
N SER A 302 0.94 4.53 0.49
CA SER A 302 2.17 3.79 0.21
C SER A 302 3.23 4.74 -0.32
N PRO A 303 4.46 4.72 0.23
CA PRO A 303 5.56 5.49 -0.30
C PRO A 303 6.45 4.69 -1.24
N ILE A 304 7.04 5.36 -2.21
CA ILE A 304 8.35 4.99 -2.75
C ILE A 304 9.41 5.65 -1.88
N VAL A 305 10.38 4.88 -1.44
CA VAL A 305 11.44 5.31 -0.53
C VAL A 305 12.79 5.28 -1.25
N ILE A 306 13.66 6.23 -0.94
CA ILE A 306 15.04 6.25 -1.43
C ILE A 306 15.96 5.75 -0.32
N SER A 307 16.86 4.83 -0.64
CA SER A 307 17.87 4.36 0.31
C SER A 307 18.86 5.48 0.65
N ALA A 308 19.22 5.63 1.93
CA ALA A 308 20.27 6.58 2.31
C ALA A 308 21.64 6.27 1.67
N LYS A 309 21.88 4.98 1.38
CA LYS A 309 23.09 4.47 0.69
C LYS A 309 22.81 4.13 -0.78
N ALA A 310 21.80 4.77 -1.41
CA ALA A 310 21.52 4.57 -2.82
C ALA A 310 22.81 4.80 -3.64
N PRO A 311 23.21 3.88 -4.51
CA PRO A 311 24.41 4.05 -5.36
C PRO A 311 24.35 5.33 -6.18
N ASN A 312 23.15 5.75 -6.60
CA ASN A 312 22.90 6.92 -7.44
C ASN A 312 21.91 7.89 -6.77
N LEU A 313 22.17 8.30 -5.53
CA LEU A 313 21.25 9.09 -4.71
C LEU A 313 20.71 10.36 -5.43
N ALA A 314 21.56 11.10 -6.12
CA ALA A 314 21.15 12.31 -6.85
C ALA A 314 20.19 11.99 -8.00
N ALA A 315 20.43 10.92 -8.73
CA ALA A 315 19.56 10.46 -9.81
C ALA A 315 18.22 9.91 -9.24
N ALA A 316 18.26 9.18 -8.12
CA ALA A 316 17.07 8.71 -7.42
C ALA A 316 16.19 9.88 -6.94
N LYS A 317 16.78 10.94 -6.35
CA LYS A 317 16.05 12.16 -5.98
C LYS A 317 15.46 12.88 -7.21
N LYS A 318 16.13 12.86 -8.36
CA LYS A 318 15.59 13.41 -9.61
C LYS A 318 14.36 12.64 -10.09
N VAL A 319 14.37 11.31 -10.00
CA VAL A 319 13.20 10.49 -10.31
C VAL A 319 12.08 10.76 -9.31
N ALA A 320 12.39 10.87 -8.01
CA ALA A 320 11.41 11.19 -6.98
C ALA A 320 10.74 12.56 -7.22
N ASP A 321 11.50 13.58 -7.56
CA ASP A 321 10.98 14.92 -7.87
C ASP A 321 9.99 14.89 -9.05
N TRP A 322 10.36 14.18 -10.13
CA TRP A 322 9.46 14.00 -11.28
C TRP A 322 8.20 13.19 -10.90
N TRP A 323 8.35 12.12 -10.11
CA TRP A 323 7.24 11.28 -9.68
C TRP A 323 6.28 12.01 -8.75
N MET A 324 6.79 12.88 -7.87
CA MET A 324 5.97 13.74 -7.02
C MET A 324 5.21 14.81 -7.82
N GLY A 325 5.70 15.23 -8.98
CA GLY A 325 5.01 16.17 -9.85
C GLY A 325 3.71 15.59 -10.44
N PRO A 326 2.78 16.45 -10.89
CA PRO A 326 1.46 16.00 -11.38
C PRO A 326 1.55 14.97 -12.50
N GLN A 327 2.51 15.10 -13.42
CA GLN A 327 2.68 14.19 -14.55
C GLN A 327 3.12 12.80 -14.12
N GLY A 328 4.16 12.70 -13.30
CA GLY A 328 4.70 11.41 -12.84
C GLY A 328 3.71 10.69 -11.92
N ASN A 329 3.09 11.43 -10.99
CA ASN A 329 2.13 10.88 -10.07
C ASN A 329 0.87 10.38 -10.78
N SER A 330 0.34 11.16 -11.76
CA SER A 330 -0.78 10.74 -12.60
C SER A 330 -0.43 9.51 -13.44
N ALA A 331 0.76 9.45 -14.04
CA ALA A 331 1.19 8.33 -14.87
C ALA A 331 1.16 7.00 -14.08
N PHE A 332 1.74 6.99 -12.88
CA PHE A 332 1.75 5.80 -12.01
C PHE A 332 0.35 5.42 -11.53
N ALA A 333 -0.41 6.39 -11.04
CA ALA A 333 -1.78 6.18 -10.60
C ALA A 333 -2.66 5.60 -11.72
N LYS A 334 -2.48 6.06 -12.96
CA LYS A 334 -3.20 5.55 -14.13
C LYS A 334 -2.86 4.10 -14.45
N LEU A 335 -1.58 3.73 -14.42
CA LEU A 335 -1.15 2.35 -14.65
C LEU A 335 -1.80 1.36 -13.68
N LEU A 336 -2.01 1.79 -12.44
CA LEU A 336 -2.56 0.97 -11.37
C LEU A 336 -4.07 1.15 -11.15
N ASN A 337 -4.74 2.03 -11.88
CA ASN A 337 -6.12 2.45 -11.60
C ASN A 337 -6.32 2.90 -10.14
N GLN A 338 -5.34 3.64 -9.59
CA GLN A 338 -5.32 4.08 -8.19
C GLN A 338 -5.49 5.59 -8.08
N TYR A 339 -5.83 6.09 -6.86
CA TYR A 339 -5.98 7.53 -6.67
C TYR A 339 -4.60 8.19 -6.64
N PRO A 340 -4.38 9.23 -7.49
CA PRO A 340 -3.14 10.00 -7.41
C PRO A 340 -3.05 10.72 -6.06
N ALA A 341 -1.87 10.71 -5.46
CA ALA A 341 -1.61 11.39 -4.20
C ALA A 341 -1.45 12.91 -4.38
N ASN A 342 -0.98 13.35 -5.55
CA ASN A 342 -0.83 14.75 -5.90
C ASN A 342 -2.18 15.33 -6.36
N SER A 343 -2.67 16.37 -5.68
CA SER A 343 -3.99 16.97 -5.92
C SER A 343 -4.15 17.67 -7.27
N LYS A 344 -3.04 17.93 -7.98
CA LYS A 344 -3.02 18.53 -9.32
C LYS A 344 -2.88 17.50 -10.43
N SER A 345 -2.76 16.22 -10.10
CA SER A 345 -2.69 15.14 -11.07
C SER A 345 -4.02 14.97 -11.80
N ASP A 346 -3.93 14.57 -13.07
CA ASP A 346 -5.10 14.09 -13.79
C ASP A 346 -5.61 12.80 -13.14
N ALA A 347 -6.89 12.75 -12.84
CA ALA A 347 -7.61 11.62 -12.27
C ALA A 347 -8.82 11.18 -13.14
N THR A 348 -8.93 11.70 -14.37
CA THR A 348 -10.05 11.43 -15.29
C THR A 348 -10.07 9.98 -15.78
N PHE A 349 -8.94 9.27 -15.65
CA PHE A 349 -8.80 7.85 -15.97
C PHE A 349 -9.44 6.92 -14.93
N LEU A 350 -9.78 7.44 -13.74
CA LEU A 350 -10.29 6.58 -12.66
C LEU A 350 -11.60 5.89 -13.06
N PRO A 351 -11.70 4.59 -12.76
CA PRO A 351 -12.94 3.84 -12.94
C PRO A 351 -14.13 4.48 -12.23
N ALA A 352 -15.33 4.35 -12.83
CA ALA A 352 -16.55 4.97 -12.30
C ALA A 352 -16.85 4.57 -10.85
N SER A 353 -16.56 3.32 -10.48
CA SER A 353 -16.70 2.82 -9.10
C SER A 353 -15.79 3.57 -8.12
N LYS A 354 -14.54 3.84 -8.50
CA LYS A 354 -13.58 4.58 -7.67
C LYS A 354 -13.94 6.07 -7.59
N VAL A 355 -14.37 6.69 -8.68
CA VAL A 355 -14.85 8.08 -8.66
C VAL A 355 -16.03 8.24 -7.70
N ALA A 356 -17.02 7.34 -7.79
CA ALA A 356 -18.17 7.35 -6.89
C ALA A 356 -17.77 7.12 -5.42
N PHE A 357 -16.80 6.25 -5.17
CA PHE A 357 -16.32 5.95 -3.82
C PHE A 357 -15.57 7.14 -3.20
N ALA A 358 -14.68 7.78 -3.95
CA ALA A 358 -13.98 8.99 -3.50
C ALA A 358 -14.98 10.14 -3.21
N LYS A 359 -16.00 10.30 -4.07
CA LYS A 359 -17.08 11.26 -3.86
C LYS A 359 -17.87 10.96 -2.59
N LEU A 360 -18.23 9.70 -2.36
CA LEU A 360 -18.93 9.26 -1.15
C LEU A 360 -18.13 9.63 0.13
N ILE A 361 -16.81 9.39 0.11
CA ILE A 361 -15.94 9.72 1.25
C ILE A 361 -15.89 11.23 1.47
N LYS A 362 -15.63 12.00 0.41
CA LYS A 362 -15.52 13.46 0.45
C LYS A 362 -16.81 14.12 0.94
N ASP A 363 -17.94 13.78 0.31
CA ASP A 363 -19.22 14.42 0.60
C ASP A 363 -19.84 13.90 1.92
N GLY A 364 -19.45 12.68 2.32
CA GLY A 364 -19.99 12.02 3.50
C GLY A 364 -19.38 12.49 4.82
N ASN A 365 -18.34 13.31 4.79
CA ASN A 365 -17.61 13.76 5.99
C ASN A 365 -17.15 12.60 6.87
N TYR A 366 -16.47 11.61 6.25
CA TYR A 366 -15.94 10.46 6.96
C TYR A 366 -14.73 10.83 7.79
N LYS A 367 -14.64 10.30 9.01
CA LYS A 367 -13.39 10.30 9.79
C LYS A 367 -12.41 9.33 9.13
N VAL A 368 -11.26 9.83 8.70
CA VAL A 368 -10.21 9.02 8.08
C VAL A 368 -9.28 8.48 9.16
N LEU A 369 -9.01 7.18 9.13
CA LEU A 369 -8.09 6.48 10.03
C LEU A 369 -7.00 5.81 9.21
N ASN A 370 -5.77 5.82 9.71
CA ASN A 370 -4.70 5.02 9.11
C ASN A 370 -4.96 3.53 9.34
N ARG A 371 -4.60 2.70 8.37
CA ARG A 371 -4.71 1.26 8.45
C ARG A 371 -3.89 0.70 9.61
N TYR A 372 -4.35 -0.38 10.23
CA TYR A 372 -3.69 -1.02 11.39
C TYR A 372 -2.22 -1.34 11.13
N TRP A 373 -1.90 -1.75 9.91
CA TRP A 373 -0.55 -2.10 9.46
C TRP A 373 0.45 -0.96 9.61
N GLU A 374 0.02 0.29 9.39
CA GLU A 374 0.84 1.51 9.56
C GLU A 374 0.63 2.18 10.91
N ALA A 375 -0.60 2.15 11.42
CA ALA A 375 -0.97 2.86 12.65
C ALA A 375 -0.40 2.22 13.92
N THR A 376 0.06 0.95 13.83
CA THR A 376 0.59 0.18 14.97
C THR A 376 2.10 0.01 14.82
N PRO A 377 2.87 0.14 15.93
CA PRO A 377 4.31 -0.11 15.90
C PRO A 377 4.66 -1.45 15.27
N THR A 378 5.67 -1.45 14.37
CA THR A 378 6.07 -2.63 13.61
C THR A 378 6.28 -3.89 14.48
N PRO A 379 6.98 -3.83 15.63
CA PRO A 379 7.18 -5.01 16.49
C PRO A 379 5.88 -5.58 17.05
N ILE A 380 4.87 -4.74 17.32
CA ILE A 380 3.55 -5.19 17.78
C ILE A 380 2.79 -5.79 16.58
N CYS A 381 2.71 -5.06 15.47
CA CYS A 381 1.92 -5.46 14.31
C CYS A 381 2.38 -6.80 13.71
N GLU A 382 3.69 -7.03 13.61
CA GLU A 382 4.25 -8.29 13.07
C GLU A 382 3.87 -9.52 13.90
N LYS A 383 3.78 -9.39 15.23
CA LYS A 383 3.32 -10.46 16.10
C LYS A 383 1.78 -10.55 16.15
N ALA A 384 1.11 -9.39 16.03
CA ALA A 384 -0.34 -9.34 16.10
C ALA A 384 -1.01 -10.07 14.91
N VAL A 385 -0.46 -9.97 13.71
CA VAL A 385 -1.03 -10.68 12.53
C VAL A 385 -1.00 -12.21 12.72
N ASP A 386 0.00 -12.76 13.41
CA ASP A 386 0.05 -14.19 13.75
C ASP A 386 -1.03 -14.55 14.78
N LYS A 387 -1.26 -13.67 15.76
CA LYS A 387 -2.33 -13.85 16.76
C LYS A 387 -3.73 -13.71 16.17
N PHE A 388 -3.90 -12.85 15.19
CA PHE A 388 -5.16 -12.77 14.44
C PHE A 388 -5.36 -14.01 13.57
N ALA A 389 -4.30 -14.58 12.98
CA ALA A 389 -4.39 -15.85 12.27
C ALA A 389 -4.80 -16.99 13.22
N GLU A 390 -4.22 -17.06 14.43
CA GLU A 390 -4.62 -18.01 15.47
C GLU A 390 -6.11 -17.90 15.81
N PHE A 391 -6.58 -16.67 16.01
CA PHE A 391 -7.99 -16.40 16.25
C PHE A 391 -8.90 -16.82 15.08
N ILE A 392 -8.53 -16.49 13.84
CA ILE A 392 -9.30 -16.89 12.65
C ILE A 392 -9.48 -18.42 12.61
N LEU A 393 -8.38 -19.16 12.88
CA LEU A 393 -8.37 -20.61 12.84
C LEU A 393 -9.08 -21.23 14.06
N LYS A 394 -9.06 -20.56 15.20
CA LYS A 394 -9.61 -21.04 16.48
C LYS A 394 -10.27 -19.89 17.25
N PRO A 395 -11.49 -19.46 16.89
CA PRO A 395 -12.13 -18.29 17.50
C PRO A 395 -12.41 -18.41 19.02
N ASN A 396 -12.43 -19.63 19.56
CA ASN A 396 -12.56 -19.88 20.99
C ASN A 396 -11.30 -19.54 21.81
N THR A 397 -10.18 -19.20 21.18
CA THR A 397 -8.92 -18.83 21.86
C THR A 397 -8.84 -17.32 22.15
N VAL A 398 -9.91 -16.54 21.96
CA VAL A 398 -9.90 -15.08 22.05
C VAL A 398 -9.25 -14.53 23.31
N ASP A 399 -9.52 -15.11 24.49
CA ASP A 399 -8.95 -14.60 25.75
C ASP A 399 -7.44 -14.79 25.83
N ALA A 400 -6.91 -15.92 25.33
CA ALA A 400 -5.49 -16.18 25.24
C ALA A 400 -4.82 -15.24 24.20
N VAL A 401 -5.44 -15.07 23.05
CA VAL A 401 -4.96 -14.16 21.99
C VAL A 401 -4.87 -12.72 22.50
N LEU A 402 -5.89 -12.23 23.21
CA LEU A 402 -5.89 -10.88 23.78
C LEU A 402 -4.82 -10.68 24.86
N ALA A 403 -4.61 -11.68 25.73
CA ALA A 403 -3.56 -11.65 26.76
C ALA A 403 -2.16 -11.64 26.14
N ASP A 404 -1.94 -12.45 25.09
CA ASP A 404 -0.67 -12.46 24.36
C ASP A 404 -0.41 -11.13 23.66
N LEU A 405 -1.43 -10.53 23.05
CA LEU A 405 -1.34 -9.22 22.41
C LEU A 405 -1.02 -8.11 23.41
N ASP A 406 -1.58 -8.17 24.62
CA ASP A 406 -1.24 -7.24 25.70
C ASP A 406 0.22 -7.38 26.10
N THR A 407 0.72 -8.61 26.26
CA THR A 407 2.12 -8.87 26.58
C THR A 407 3.06 -8.30 25.53
N ILE A 408 2.74 -8.51 24.25
CA ILE A 408 3.50 -7.99 23.11
C ILE A 408 3.50 -6.45 23.10
N ALA A 409 2.35 -5.84 23.35
CA ALA A 409 2.22 -4.38 23.38
C ALA A 409 2.92 -3.77 24.58
N ASP A 410 2.77 -4.34 25.77
CA ASP A 410 3.44 -3.88 27.00
C ASP A 410 4.97 -3.97 26.87
N GLU A 411 5.52 -5.02 26.24
CA GLU A 411 6.95 -5.14 25.97
C GLU A 411 7.48 -3.98 25.11
N TYR A 412 6.74 -3.57 24.09
CA TYR A 412 7.12 -2.45 23.24
C TYR A 412 6.97 -1.11 23.97
N TRP A 413 5.79 -0.84 24.55
CA TRP A 413 5.48 0.46 25.12
C TRP A 413 6.24 0.77 26.41
N SER A 414 6.67 -0.25 27.14
CA SER A 414 7.54 -0.04 28.33
C SER A 414 8.91 0.57 27.97
N LYS A 415 9.37 0.36 26.74
CA LYS A 415 10.66 0.83 26.22
C LYS A 415 10.55 2.10 25.37
N ASN A 416 9.33 2.49 24.96
CA ASN A 416 9.11 3.52 23.95
C ASN A 416 8.04 4.57 24.36
N LYS A 417 7.83 4.74 25.66
CA LYS A 417 6.99 5.81 26.22
C LYS A 417 7.73 7.10 26.33
#